data_1a341a92f039fcc887dcc39757b7fac8
#
_entry.id   1a341a92f039fcc887dcc39757b7fac8
#
_cell.length_a   1.000
_cell.length_b   1.000
_cell.length_c   1.000
_cell.angle_alpha   90.00
_cell.angle_beta   90.00
_cell.angle_gamma   90.00
#
_symmetry.space_group_name_H-M   'P 1'
#
loop_
_entity.id
_entity.type
_entity.pdbx_description
1 polymer ?
#
loop_
_entity_poly.entity_id
_entity_poly.type
_entity_poly.pdbx_seq_one_letter_code
_entity_poly.pdbx_strand_id
1 'polypeptide(L)'
;MPDRLTVFVTGASAGIGAACARTFAAGGDRVILAARSKGTLDALAADLNAAHGDGTALAVVLDVTDAQAHLDAVAGLPDGWAEIDVAVLNAGLSKGLDPVWENTVADVDLMVDVNVKGVVNGIRAVVPGMLARGRGHVITLGSTAAHAVYPGGVVYCATKAAVLALTNGLKVDLHGTPVRATTVSPGIVETDFSLVRFDGDRERADAVYADTNALTAEDVADAVAYCARASERVNVQELLVTPRVQSGYTMIARGPDAEGL
;
A
#
# COMPACT_ATOMS: atom_id res chain seq x y z
N MET A 1 -20.74 2.48 6.54
CA MET A 1 -19.52 3.28 6.79
C MET A 1 -19.95 4.70 7.19
N PRO A 2 -19.20 5.40 8.06
CA PRO A 2 -19.46 6.80 8.34
C PRO A 2 -19.31 7.66 7.08
N ASP A 3 -19.95 8.85 7.09
CA ASP A 3 -19.85 9.81 5.99
C ASP A 3 -18.42 10.32 5.80
N ARG A 4 -17.64 10.36 6.88
CA ARG A 4 -16.22 10.72 6.92
C ARG A 4 -15.42 9.59 7.54
N LEU A 5 -14.51 8.99 6.76
CA LEU A 5 -13.63 7.92 7.23
C LEU A 5 -12.40 8.49 7.94
N THR A 6 -11.83 7.73 8.87
CA THR A 6 -10.46 7.90 9.35
C THR A 6 -9.60 6.81 8.72
N VAL A 7 -8.67 7.21 7.85
CA VAL A 7 -7.85 6.32 7.02
C VAL A 7 -6.40 6.34 7.49
N PHE A 8 -5.87 5.21 7.91
CA PHE A 8 -4.46 5.05 8.27
C PHE A 8 -3.68 4.51 7.07
N VAL A 9 -2.65 5.21 6.61
CA VAL A 9 -1.87 4.85 5.42
C VAL A 9 -0.42 4.66 5.77
N THR A 10 0.14 3.45 5.62
CA THR A 10 1.58 3.21 5.77
C THR A 10 2.32 3.45 4.45
N GLY A 11 3.57 3.92 4.53
CA GLY A 11 4.33 4.32 3.36
C GLY A 11 3.77 5.56 2.67
N ALA A 12 3.13 6.46 3.44
CA ALA A 12 2.43 7.64 2.93
C ALA A 12 3.34 8.77 2.43
N SER A 13 4.67 8.63 2.53
CA SER A 13 5.61 9.68 2.13
C SER A 13 5.82 9.81 0.62
N ALA A 14 5.45 8.81 -0.19
CA ALA A 14 5.66 8.81 -1.64
C ALA A 14 4.71 7.84 -2.37
N GLY A 15 4.72 7.90 -3.70
CA GLY A 15 4.07 6.96 -4.60
C GLY A 15 2.60 6.68 -4.25
N ILE A 16 2.20 5.41 -4.29
CA ILE A 16 0.81 4.98 -4.06
C ILE A 16 0.30 5.41 -2.69
N GLY A 17 1.12 5.38 -1.64
CA GLY A 17 0.69 5.79 -0.30
C GLY A 17 0.34 7.29 -0.22
N ALA A 18 1.15 8.15 -0.84
CA ALA A 18 0.86 9.58 -0.92
C ALA A 18 -0.37 9.87 -1.80
N ALA A 19 -0.52 9.15 -2.92
CA ALA A 19 -1.70 9.25 -3.77
C ALA A 19 -2.97 8.82 -3.03
N CYS A 20 -2.96 7.70 -2.30
CA CYS A 20 -4.07 7.29 -1.44
C CYS A 20 -4.43 8.39 -0.43
N ALA A 21 -3.43 8.98 0.23
CA ALA A 21 -3.68 10.07 1.18
C ALA A 21 -4.38 11.25 0.52
N ARG A 22 -3.94 11.68 -0.67
CA ARG A 22 -4.57 12.76 -1.43
C ARG A 22 -6.00 12.41 -1.86
N THR A 23 -6.22 11.20 -2.39
CA THR A 23 -7.54 10.74 -2.84
C THR A 23 -8.55 10.69 -1.70
N PHE A 24 -8.17 10.17 -0.53
CA PHE A 24 -9.07 10.15 0.63
C PHE A 24 -9.32 11.56 1.18
N ALA A 25 -8.29 12.40 1.31
CA ALA A 25 -8.45 13.78 1.77
C ALA A 25 -9.36 14.59 0.84
N ALA A 26 -9.20 14.48 -0.47
CA ALA A 26 -10.07 15.11 -1.48
C ALA A 26 -11.53 14.59 -1.39
N GLY A 27 -11.71 13.35 -0.97
CA GLY A 27 -13.01 12.74 -0.68
C GLY A 27 -13.64 13.17 0.66
N GLY A 28 -13.00 14.09 1.41
CA GLY A 28 -13.50 14.61 2.69
C GLY A 28 -13.11 13.78 3.90
N ASP A 29 -12.28 12.76 3.77
CA ASP A 29 -11.84 11.88 4.85
C ASP A 29 -10.70 12.47 5.68
N ARG A 30 -10.45 11.91 6.86
CA ARG A 30 -9.26 12.14 7.66
C ARG A 30 -8.19 11.12 7.27
N VAL A 31 -6.92 11.55 7.16
CA VAL A 31 -5.82 10.67 6.78
C VAL A 31 -4.68 10.73 7.79
N ILE A 32 -4.31 9.58 8.36
CA ILE A 32 -3.13 9.40 9.19
C ILE A 32 -2.01 8.93 8.27
N LEU A 33 -1.01 9.80 8.10
CA LEU A 33 0.12 9.60 7.21
C LEU A 33 1.26 8.94 7.99
N ALA A 34 1.51 7.66 7.76
CA ALA A 34 2.54 6.92 8.49
C ALA A 34 3.72 6.55 7.58
N ALA A 35 4.92 7.01 7.92
CA ALA A 35 6.19 6.65 7.27
C ALA A 35 7.39 7.10 8.13
N ARG A 36 8.62 6.76 7.71
CA ARG A 36 9.85 7.12 8.42
C ARG A 36 10.26 8.60 8.24
N SER A 37 9.95 9.18 7.08
CA SER A 37 10.44 10.51 6.67
C SER A 37 9.58 11.63 7.25
N LYS A 38 9.87 12.06 8.49
CA LYS A 38 9.09 13.10 9.18
C LYS A 38 8.87 14.35 8.33
N GLY A 39 9.92 14.92 7.74
CA GLY A 39 9.81 16.18 6.98
C GLY A 39 8.88 16.05 5.78
N THR A 40 8.90 14.91 5.05
CA THR A 40 8.00 14.67 3.92
C THR A 40 6.56 14.49 4.38
N LEU A 41 6.35 13.79 5.51
CA LEU A 41 5.01 13.63 6.09
C LEU A 41 4.43 14.96 6.57
N ASP A 42 5.23 15.78 7.25
CA ASP A 42 4.80 17.10 7.75
C ASP A 42 4.42 18.02 6.59
N ALA A 43 5.20 18.02 5.50
CA ALA A 43 4.89 18.79 4.30
C ALA A 43 3.58 18.31 3.65
N LEU A 44 3.41 17.01 3.46
CA LEU A 44 2.18 16.46 2.89
C LEU A 44 0.96 16.74 3.79
N ALA A 45 1.10 16.62 5.11
CA ALA A 45 0.02 16.93 6.04
C ALA A 45 -0.35 18.43 5.98
N ALA A 46 0.63 19.33 5.90
CA ALA A 46 0.39 20.75 5.76
C ALA A 46 -0.36 21.07 4.45
N ASP A 47 0.07 20.49 3.32
CA ASP A 47 -0.58 20.65 2.02
C ASP A 47 -2.04 20.20 2.07
N LEU A 48 -2.31 19.01 2.63
CA LEU A 48 -3.65 18.44 2.71
C LEU A 48 -4.56 19.25 3.65
N ASN A 49 -4.03 19.72 4.79
CA ASN A 49 -4.77 20.56 5.71
C ASN A 49 -5.07 21.93 5.09
N ALA A 50 -4.13 22.52 4.36
CA ALA A 50 -4.35 23.79 3.65
C ALA A 50 -5.41 23.66 2.54
N ALA A 51 -5.42 22.55 1.81
CA ALA A 51 -6.33 22.32 0.70
C ALA A 51 -7.75 21.91 1.14
N HIS A 52 -7.88 21.15 2.23
CA HIS A 52 -9.14 20.47 2.61
C HIS A 52 -9.63 20.84 4.03
N GLY A 53 -8.93 21.73 4.72
CA GLY A 53 -9.27 22.21 6.06
C GLY A 53 -8.47 21.52 7.18
N ASP A 54 -8.30 22.23 8.27
CA ASP A 54 -7.57 21.76 9.45
C ASP A 54 -8.13 20.44 9.99
N GLY A 55 -7.25 19.54 10.41
CA GLY A 55 -7.62 18.22 10.92
C GLY A 55 -8.04 17.23 9.81
N THR A 56 -7.62 17.47 8.55
CA THR A 56 -7.76 16.51 7.47
C THR A 56 -6.61 15.50 7.47
N ALA A 57 -5.38 15.93 7.75
CA ALA A 57 -4.21 15.04 7.76
C ALA A 57 -3.40 15.15 9.05
N LEU A 58 -2.90 14.01 9.53
CA LEU A 58 -2.03 13.87 10.70
C LEU A 58 -0.79 13.07 10.33
N ALA A 59 0.40 13.63 10.57
CA ALA A 59 1.68 12.93 10.34
C ALA A 59 2.07 12.09 11.56
N VAL A 60 2.43 10.82 11.31
CA VAL A 60 2.90 9.87 12.32
C VAL A 60 4.21 9.22 11.83
N VAL A 61 5.29 9.43 12.55
CA VAL A 61 6.58 8.78 12.22
C VAL A 61 6.50 7.32 12.63
N LEU A 62 6.70 6.42 11.66
CA LEU A 62 6.58 4.99 11.86
C LEU A 62 7.55 4.22 10.96
N ASP A 63 8.38 3.37 11.56
CA ASP A 63 9.04 2.27 10.85
C ASP A 63 8.14 1.03 10.93
N VAL A 64 7.67 0.55 9.78
CA VAL A 64 6.75 -0.59 9.73
C VAL A 64 7.40 -1.91 10.17
N THR A 65 8.71 -1.98 10.25
CA THR A 65 9.43 -3.15 10.74
C THR A 65 9.41 -3.27 12.27
N ASP A 66 9.15 -2.17 12.97
CA ASP A 66 9.06 -2.15 14.43
C ASP A 66 7.61 -2.44 14.88
N ALA A 67 7.44 -3.62 15.47
CA ALA A 67 6.13 -4.09 15.95
C ALA A 67 5.59 -3.27 17.12
N GLN A 68 6.47 -2.80 18.02
CA GLN A 68 6.04 -1.98 19.17
C GLN A 68 5.68 -0.57 18.71
N ALA A 69 6.46 0.01 17.79
CA ALA A 69 6.15 1.32 17.22
C ALA A 69 4.78 1.38 16.56
N HIS A 70 4.31 0.29 15.93
CA HIS A 70 2.95 0.22 15.40
C HIS A 70 1.87 0.33 16.49
N LEU A 71 2.05 -0.39 17.60
CA LEU A 71 1.11 -0.35 18.72
C LEU A 71 1.11 1.02 19.38
N ASP A 72 2.28 1.59 19.61
CA ASP A 72 2.45 2.92 20.20
C ASP A 72 1.88 4.02 19.32
N ALA A 73 2.08 3.92 17.99
CA ALA A 73 1.54 4.86 17.02
C ALA A 73 0.01 4.90 17.04
N VAL A 74 -0.64 3.74 17.09
CA VAL A 74 -2.12 3.67 17.14
C VAL A 74 -2.65 4.09 18.52
N ALA A 75 -2.02 3.66 19.61
CA ALA A 75 -2.41 4.02 20.97
C ALA A 75 -2.20 5.51 21.30
N GLY A 76 -1.21 6.14 20.66
CA GLY A 76 -0.86 7.56 20.84
C GLY A 76 -1.64 8.52 19.94
N LEU A 77 -2.60 8.05 19.14
CA LEU A 77 -3.39 8.93 18.30
C LEU A 77 -4.24 9.88 19.14
N PRO A 78 -4.33 11.17 18.75
CA PRO A 78 -5.16 12.14 19.46
C PRO A 78 -6.64 11.78 19.43
N ASP A 79 -7.43 12.34 20.33
CA ASP A 79 -8.89 12.22 20.34
C ASP A 79 -9.47 12.57 18.97
N GLY A 80 -10.41 11.74 18.50
CA GLY A 80 -11.03 11.85 17.17
C GLY A 80 -10.22 11.24 16.01
N TRP A 81 -8.99 10.72 16.26
CA TRP A 81 -8.19 10.01 15.28
C TRP A 81 -8.06 8.51 15.58
N ALA A 82 -8.35 8.10 16.81
CA ALA A 82 -8.16 6.72 17.27
C ALA A 82 -9.14 5.72 16.61
N GLU A 83 -10.25 6.21 16.03
CA GLU A 83 -11.23 5.37 15.36
C GLU A 83 -10.86 5.14 13.88
N ILE A 84 -9.85 4.31 13.63
CA ILE A 84 -9.41 3.98 12.26
C ILE A 84 -10.47 3.12 11.58
N ASP A 85 -11.13 3.65 10.55
CA ASP A 85 -12.14 2.95 9.74
C ASP A 85 -11.51 2.13 8.62
N VAL A 86 -10.44 2.65 8.01
CA VAL A 86 -9.70 1.98 6.94
C VAL A 86 -8.20 2.01 7.25
N ALA A 87 -7.55 0.87 7.15
CA ALA A 87 -6.09 0.78 7.21
C ALA A 87 -5.53 0.34 5.87
N VAL A 88 -4.82 1.24 5.17
CA VAL A 88 -4.11 0.95 3.92
C VAL A 88 -2.67 0.58 4.26
N LEU A 89 -2.39 -0.72 4.31
CA LEU A 89 -1.07 -1.26 4.59
C LEU A 89 -0.27 -1.33 3.29
N ASN A 90 0.23 -0.16 2.87
CA ASN A 90 0.86 0.07 1.58
C ASN A 90 2.39 -0.03 1.61
N ALA A 91 3.03 0.22 2.75
CA ALA A 91 4.49 0.21 2.84
C ALA A 91 5.08 -1.08 2.25
N GLY A 92 6.01 -0.93 1.31
CA GLY A 92 6.65 -2.05 0.64
C GLY A 92 7.77 -1.60 -0.27
N LEU A 93 8.72 -2.49 -0.52
CA LEU A 93 9.86 -2.24 -1.41
C LEU A 93 10.31 -3.52 -2.11
N SER A 94 11.19 -3.36 -3.09
CA SER A 94 11.97 -4.43 -3.70
C SER A 94 13.44 -4.05 -3.77
N LYS A 95 14.32 -5.04 -3.88
CA LYS A 95 15.76 -4.88 -4.08
C LYS A 95 16.24 -5.74 -5.24
N GLY A 96 17.01 -5.12 -6.11
CA GLY A 96 17.67 -5.79 -7.25
C GLY A 96 16.73 -6.50 -8.24
N LEU A 97 17.33 -7.11 -9.22
CA LEU A 97 16.74 -8.06 -10.18
C LEU A 97 17.76 -9.19 -10.50
N ASP A 98 18.52 -9.56 -9.49
CA ASP A 98 19.53 -10.61 -9.62
C ASP A 98 18.90 -11.98 -9.37
N PRO A 99 19.50 -13.07 -9.89
CA PRO A 99 19.09 -14.42 -9.53
C PRO A 99 19.08 -14.62 -8.00
N VAL A 100 18.15 -15.43 -7.50
CA VAL A 100 17.91 -15.54 -6.04
C VAL A 100 19.15 -15.93 -5.24
N TRP A 101 20.07 -16.71 -5.81
CA TRP A 101 21.32 -17.11 -5.16
C TRP A 101 22.38 -16.00 -5.10
N GLU A 102 22.15 -14.87 -5.78
CA GLU A 102 23.00 -13.68 -5.75
C GLU A 102 22.45 -12.56 -4.86
N ASN A 103 21.19 -12.69 -4.40
CA ASN A 103 20.63 -11.71 -3.48
C ASN A 103 21.39 -11.69 -2.16
N THR A 104 21.69 -10.50 -1.65
CA THR A 104 22.29 -10.36 -0.34
C THR A 104 21.30 -10.75 0.77
N VAL A 105 21.78 -11.30 1.87
CA VAL A 105 20.93 -11.61 3.04
C VAL A 105 20.24 -10.34 3.56
N ALA A 106 20.93 -9.21 3.54
CA ALA A 106 20.38 -7.93 4.00
C ALA A 106 19.20 -7.47 3.14
N ASP A 107 19.25 -7.63 1.82
CA ASP A 107 18.15 -7.27 0.93
C ASP A 107 16.96 -8.22 1.08
N VAL A 108 17.23 -9.51 1.27
CA VAL A 108 16.18 -10.51 1.56
C VAL A 108 15.48 -10.16 2.87
N ASP A 109 16.24 -9.95 3.94
CA ASP A 109 15.71 -9.60 5.26
C ASP A 109 14.89 -8.30 5.19
N LEU A 110 15.42 -7.27 4.53
CA LEU A 110 14.71 -6.00 4.37
C LEU A 110 13.38 -6.15 3.63
N MET A 111 13.35 -6.92 2.53
CA MET A 111 12.10 -7.19 1.80
C MET A 111 11.08 -7.96 2.63
N VAL A 112 11.52 -8.94 3.40
CA VAL A 112 10.64 -9.73 4.29
C VAL A 112 10.15 -8.86 5.45
N ASP A 113 11.04 -8.11 6.09
CA ASP A 113 10.70 -7.27 7.25
C ASP A 113 9.70 -6.19 6.89
N VAL A 114 9.92 -5.48 5.77
CA VAL A 114 9.01 -4.41 5.34
C VAL A 114 7.72 -4.98 4.77
N ASN A 115 7.81 -5.87 3.77
CA ASN A 115 6.64 -6.27 2.99
C ASN A 115 5.73 -7.27 3.73
N VAL A 116 6.30 -8.13 4.59
CA VAL A 116 5.55 -9.19 5.27
C VAL A 116 5.33 -8.86 6.74
N LYS A 117 6.41 -8.68 7.52
CA LYS A 117 6.27 -8.37 8.95
C LYS A 117 5.60 -7.01 9.18
N GLY A 118 5.91 -6.01 8.33
CA GLY A 118 5.25 -4.70 8.39
C GLY A 118 3.74 -4.79 8.23
N VAL A 119 3.25 -5.64 7.32
CA VAL A 119 1.80 -5.90 7.16
C VAL A 119 1.22 -6.56 8.41
N VAL A 120 1.87 -7.60 8.95
CA VAL A 120 1.44 -8.28 10.19
C VAL A 120 1.40 -7.30 11.36
N ASN A 121 2.41 -6.44 11.51
CA ASN A 121 2.47 -5.44 12.57
C ASN A 121 1.30 -4.44 12.46
N GLY A 122 1.01 -3.96 11.24
CA GLY A 122 -0.13 -3.09 11.00
C GLY A 122 -1.47 -3.75 11.34
N ILE A 123 -1.69 -5.00 10.92
CA ILE A 123 -2.89 -5.79 11.25
C ILE A 123 -3.05 -5.90 12.77
N ARG A 124 -1.99 -6.25 13.49
CA ARG A 124 -1.99 -6.38 14.97
C ARG A 124 -2.34 -5.07 15.68
N ALA A 125 -1.92 -3.94 15.12
CA ALA A 125 -2.20 -2.64 15.72
C ALA A 125 -3.62 -2.15 15.49
N VAL A 126 -4.23 -2.40 14.32
CA VAL A 126 -5.52 -1.78 13.96
C VAL A 126 -6.71 -2.69 14.17
N VAL A 127 -6.58 -4.00 13.93
CA VAL A 127 -7.74 -4.95 13.93
C VAL A 127 -8.43 -5.04 15.28
N PRO A 128 -7.74 -5.10 16.43
CA PRO A 128 -8.42 -5.16 17.74
C PRO A 128 -9.38 -3.99 17.97
N GLY A 129 -8.97 -2.78 17.59
CA GLY A 129 -9.82 -1.58 17.68
C GLY A 129 -11.01 -1.64 16.72
N MET A 130 -10.81 -2.15 15.50
CA MET A 130 -11.90 -2.34 14.53
C MET A 130 -12.93 -3.36 15.01
N LEU A 131 -12.48 -4.47 15.58
CA LEU A 131 -13.36 -5.49 16.17
C LEU A 131 -14.17 -4.94 17.36
N ALA A 132 -13.52 -4.21 18.26
CA ALA A 132 -14.19 -3.61 19.42
C ALA A 132 -15.30 -2.63 19.02
N ARG A 133 -15.11 -1.90 17.90
CA ARG A 133 -16.12 -0.96 17.37
C ARG A 133 -17.15 -1.62 16.47
N GLY A 134 -16.94 -2.87 16.07
CA GLY A 134 -17.82 -3.57 15.14
C GLY A 134 -17.79 -3.01 13.72
N ARG A 135 -16.69 -2.35 13.30
CA ARG A 135 -16.49 -1.85 11.93
C ARG A 135 -15.01 -1.65 11.63
N GLY A 136 -14.63 -1.85 10.38
CA GLY A 136 -13.27 -1.60 9.90
C GLY A 136 -12.99 -2.27 8.57
N HIS A 137 -11.93 -1.82 7.92
CA HIS A 137 -11.47 -2.40 6.66
C HIS A 137 -9.94 -2.36 6.57
N VAL A 138 -9.31 -3.51 6.47
CA VAL A 138 -7.87 -3.61 6.19
C VAL A 138 -7.68 -3.80 4.69
N ILE A 139 -6.93 -2.91 4.06
CA ILE A 139 -6.57 -2.99 2.63
C ILE A 139 -5.05 -3.13 2.54
N THR A 140 -4.57 -4.22 1.97
CA THR A 140 -3.14 -4.45 1.74
C THR A 140 -2.77 -4.17 0.29
N LEU A 141 -1.59 -3.63 0.04
CA LEU A 141 -1.04 -3.51 -1.30
C LEU A 141 -0.29 -4.79 -1.69
N GLY A 142 -0.98 -5.61 -2.50
CA GLY A 142 -0.43 -6.76 -3.18
C GLY A 142 0.41 -6.38 -4.41
N SER A 143 0.37 -7.22 -5.41
CA SER A 143 0.95 -7.01 -6.75
C SER A 143 0.53 -8.16 -7.65
N THR A 144 0.54 -7.96 -8.97
CA THR A 144 0.53 -9.06 -9.95
C THR A 144 1.66 -10.07 -9.71
N ALA A 145 2.75 -9.63 -9.08
CA ALA A 145 3.87 -10.46 -8.64
C ALA A 145 3.51 -11.54 -7.60
N ALA A 146 2.34 -11.43 -6.95
CA ALA A 146 1.81 -12.47 -6.06
C ALA A 146 1.29 -13.69 -6.84
N HIS A 147 0.96 -13.52 -8.13
CA HIS A 147 0.32 -14.54 -8.97
C HIS A 147 1.27 -15.16 -10.00
N ALA A 148 2.33 -14.43 -10.39
CA ALA A 148 3.33 -14.93 -11.33
C ALA A 148 4.72 -14.40 -11.00
N VAL A 149 5.69 -15.29 -11.00
CA VAL A 149 7.10 -14.96 -10.72
C VAL A 149 7.78 -14.52 -12.03
N TYR A 150 8.58 -13.48 -11.95
CA TYR A 150 9.43 -13.01 -13.06
C TYR A 150 10.92 -13.16 -12.73
N PRO A 151 11.78 -13.26 -13.74
CA PRO A 151 13.23 -13.40 -13.55
C PRO A 151 13.79 -12.27 -12.67
N GLY A 152 14.65 -12.61 -11.71
CA GLY A 152 15.26 -11.67 -10.77
C GLY A 152 14.32 -11.13 -9.67
N GLY A 153 13.02 -11.41 -9.75
CA GLY A 153 12.04 -10.92 -8.78
C GLY A 153 11.61 -11.94 -7.72
N VAL A 154 12.32 -13.04 -7.57
CA VAL A 154 11.88 -14.21 -6.78
C VAL A 154 11.50 -13.86 -5.35
N VAL A 155 12.37 -13.15 -4.63
CA VAL A 155 12.12 -12.77 -3.22
C VAL A 155 10.95 -11.79 -3.12
N TYR A 156 10.93 -10.77 -3.96
CA TYR A 156 9.81 -9.82 -3.99
C TYR A 156 8.47 -10.53 -4.28
N CYS A 157 8.43 -11.40 -5.30
CA CYS A 157 7.24 -12.19 -5.63
C CYS A 157 6.80 -13.04 -4.45
N ALA A 158 7.73 -13.70 -3.76
CA ALA A 158 7.45 -14.48 -2.56
C ALA A 158 6.85 -13.61 -1.44
N THR A 159 7.38 -12.39 -1.20
CA THR A 159 6.79 -11.48 -0.21
C THR A 159 5.38 -11.03 -0.60
N LYS A 160 5.11 -10.78 -1.89
CA LYS A 160 3.77 -10.37 -2.35
C LYS A 160 2.77 -11.55 -2.34
N ALA A 161 3.22 -12.76 -2.62
CA ALA A 161 2.42 -13.98 -2.42
C ALA A 161 2.09 -14.19 -0.93
N ALA A 162 3.04 -13.91 -0.03
CA ALA A 162 2.80 -13.94 1.41
C ALA A 162 1.77 -12.88 1.84
N VAL A 163 1.83 -11.66 1.32
CA VAL A 163 0.82 -10.60 1.60
C VAL A 163 -0.57 -11.04 1.17
N LEU A 164 -0.72 -11.60 -0.03
CA LEU A 164 -2.00 -12.14 -0.51
C LEU A 164 -2.52 -13.25 0.41
N ALA A 165 -1.66 -14.18 0.80
CA ALA A 165 -2.02 -15.27 1.72
C ALA A 165 -2.41 -14.75 3.11
N LEU A 166 -1.65 -13.77 3.66
CA LEU A 166 -1.95 -13.11 4.94
C LEU A 166 -3.32 -12.42 4.90
N THR A 167 -3.65 -11.71 3.83
CA THR A 167 -4.93 -11.00 3.72
C THR A 167 -6.09 -11.97 3.58
N ASN A 168 -5.91 -13.06 2.81
CA ASN A 168 -6.90 -14.13 2.71
C ASN A 168 -7.08 -14.84 4.05
N GLY A 169 -6.01 -15.12 4.79
CA GLY A 169 -6.04 -15.67 6.14
C GLY A 169 -6.74 -14.75 7.13
N LEU A 170 -6.41 -13.46 7.11
CA LEU A 170 -7.11 -12.46 7.92
C LEU A 170 -8.61 -12.47 7.65
N LYS A 171 -9.04 -12.59 6.39
CA LYS A 171 -10.47 -12.70 6.06
C LYS A 171 -11.13 -13.93 6.68
N VAL A 172 -10.39 -15.05 6.79
CA VAL A 172 -10.86 -16.28 7.48
C VAL A 172 -10.95 -16.04 8.99
N ASP A 173 -9.93 -15.41 9.60
CA ASP A 173 -9.90 -15.11 11.04
C ASP A 173 -11.00 -14.12 11.44
N LEU A 174 -11.39 -13.23 10.52
CA LEU A 174 -12.48 -12.26 10.70
C LEU A 174 -13.87 -12.84 10.42
N HIS A 175 -13.99 -14.16 10.22
CA HIS A 175 -15.29 -14.78 9.94
C HIS A 175 -16.33 -14.49 11.05
N GLY A 176 -17.53 -14.10 10.65
CA GLY A 176 -18.59 -13.74 11.59
C GLY A 176 -18.48 -12.32 12.18
N THR A 177 -17.50 -11.53 11.78
CA THR A 177 -17.34 -10.14 12.18
C THR A 177 -17.69 -9.18 11.03
N PRO A 178 -18.01 -7.91 11.30
CA PRO A 178 -18.25 -6.92 10.25
C PRO A 178 -16.97 -6.29 9.67
N VAL A 179 -15.79 -6.68 10.12
CA VAL A 179 -14.50 -6.17 9.63
C VAL A 179 -14.14 -6.82 8.30
N ARG A 180 -13.70 -6.00 7.34
CA ARG A 180 -13.36 -6.43 5.98
C ARG A 180 -11.86 -6.53 5.78
N ALA A 181 -11.44 -7.39 4.85
CA ALA A 181 -10.06 -7.49 4.40
C ALA A 181 -10.02 -7.58 2.86
N THR A 182 -9.14 -6.79 2.24
CA THR A 182 -8.99 -6.66 0.79
C THR A 182 -7.51 -6.62 0.43
N THR A 183 -7.14 -7.26 -0.69
CA THR A 183 -5.85 -7.01 -1.36
C THR A 183 -6.10 -6.21 -2.63
N VAL A 184 -5.41 -5.09 -2.82
CA VAL A 184 -5.33 -4.40 -4.13
C VAL A 184 -3.99 -4.78 -4.76
N SER A 185 -4.04 -5.44 -5.92
CA SER A 185 -2.89 -6.04 -6.60
C SER A 185 -2.60 -5.30 -7.92
N PRO A 186 -1.80 -4.22 -7.91
CA PRO A 186 -1.46 -3.50 -9.12
C PRO A 186 -0.46 -4.27 -10.00
N GLY A 187 -0.51 -3.99 -11.31
CA GLY A 187 0.53 -4.33 -12.27
C GLY A 187 1.72 -3.37 -12.21
N ILE A 188 2.26 -3.01 -13.37
CA ILE A 188 3.33 -2.02 -13.45
C ILE A 188 2.77 -0.62 -13.16
N VAL A 189 3.36 0.05 -12.16
CA VAL A 189 3.00 1.41 -11.72
C VAL A 189 4.24 2.28 -11.74
N GLU A 190 4.20 3.41 -12.42
CA GLU A 190 5.32 4.35 -12.47
C GLU A 190 5.38 5.17 -11.18
N THR A 191 6.41 4.91 -10.38
CA THR A 191 6.69 5.57 -9.10
C THR A 191 8.18 5.46 -8.78
N ASP A 192 8.63 6.08 -7.69
CA ASP A 192 10.00 5.92 -7.17
C ASP A 192 10.34 4.50 -6.68
N PHE A 193 9.42 3.54 -6.80
CA PHE A 193 9.64 2.15 -6.40
C PHE A 193 10.85 1.52 -7.10
N SER A 194 11.00 1.77 -8.41
CA SER A 194 12.16 1.26 -9.17
C SER A 194 13.46 1.97 -8.78
N LEU A 195 13.39 3.25 -8.38
CA LEU A 195 14.56 3.96 -7.87
C LEU A 195 15.05 3.35 -6.55
N VAL A 196 14.14 2.96 -5.65
CA VAL A 196 14.46 2.24 -4.40
C VAL A 196 15.01 0.83 -4.70
N ARG A 197 14.43 0.13 -5.70
CA ARG A 197 14.88 -1.21 -6.13
C ARG A 197 16.33 -1.21 -6.58
N PHE A 198 16.77 -0.18 -7.28
CA PHE A 198 18.10 -0.08 -7.85
C PHE A 198 19.02 0.90 -7.10
N ASP A 199 18.79 1.10 -5.80
CA ASP A 199 19.65 1.89 -4.90
C ASP A 199 19.96 3.31 -5.41
N GLY A 200 18.99 3.94 -6.10
CA GLY A 200 19.11 5.29 -6.64
C GLY A 200 19.63 5.35 -8.08
N ASP A 201 19.90 4.23 -8.71
CA ASP A 201 20.25 4.17 -10.15
C ASP A 201 19.03 4.56 -11.00
N ARG A 202 19.02 5.82 -11.42
CA ARG A 202 17.90 6.41 -12.17
C ARG A 202 17.79 5.84 -13.56
N GLU A 203 18.91 5.55 -14.24
CA GLU A 203 18.89 4.99 -15.60
C GLU A 203 18.20 3.62 -15.60
N ARG A 204 18.57 2.74 -14.67
CA ARG A 204 17.89 1.44 -14.51
C ARG A 204 16.44 1.58 -14.07
N ALA A 205 16.13 2.54 -13.22
CA ALA A 205 14.77 2.78 -12.76
C ALA A 205 13.86 3.25 -13.90
N ASP A 206 14.31 4.23 -14.68
CA ASP A 206 13.55 4.78 -15.80
C ASP A 206 13.38 3.75 -16.93
N ALA A 207 14.37 2.88 -17.16
CA ALA A 207 14.29 1.80 -18.15
C ALA A 207 13.16 0.79 -17.88
N VAL A 208 12.71 0.65 -16.63
CA VAL A 208 11.57 -0.22 -16.29
C VAL A 208 10.29 0.28 -16.96
N TYR A 209 10.12 1.58 -17.05
CA TYR A 209 8.91 2.23 -17.55
C TYR A 209 9.04 2.73 -18.99
N ALA A 210 10.24 2.67 -19.58
CA ALA A 210 10.49 3.16 -20.92
C ALA A 210 9.53 2.54 -21.94
N ASP A 211 8.97 3.39 -22.79
CA ASP A 211 8.04 3.02 -23.85
C ASP A 211 6.81 2.22 -23.37
N THR A 212 6.39 2.43 -22.11
CA THR A 212 5.16 1.85 -21.57
C THR A 212 4.15 2.95 -21.25
N ASN A 213 2.88 2.58 -21.21
CA ASN A 213 1.81 3.38 -20.61
C ASN A 213 1.41 2.72 -19.28
N ALA A 214 2.33 2.82 -18.28
CA ALA A 214 2.15 2.22 -16.96
C ALA A 214 1.00 2.89 -16.19
N LEU A 215 0.49 2.23 -15.16
CA LEU A 215 -0.40 2.88 -14.20
C LEU A 215 0.33 4.02 -13.48
N THR A 216 -0.42 5.03 -13.10
CA THR A 216 0.02 6.05 -12.13
C THR A 216 -0.28 5.61 -10.71
N ALA A 217 0.30 6.30 -9.73
CA ALA A 217 -0.05 6.08 -8.33
C ALA A 217 -1.52 6.40 -8.03
N GLU A 218 -2.09 7.38 -8.74
CA GLU A 218 -3.48 7.82 -8.65
C GLU A 218 -4.46 6.74 -9.12
N ASP A 219 -4.17 6.03 -10.22
CA ASP A 219 -4.99 4.91 -10.68
C ASP A 219 -5.15 3.82 -9.61
N VAL A 220 -4.06 3.55 -8.88
CA VAL A 220 -4.09 2.58 -7.79
C VAL A 220 -4.80 3.14 -6.56
N ALA A 221 -4.64 4.42 -6.26
CA ALA A 221 -5.34 5.08 -5.15
C ALA A 221 -6.86 5.09 -5.36
N ASP A 222 -7.33 5.29 -6.60
CA ASP A 222 -8.75 5.21 -6.94
C ASP A 222 -9.30 3.79 -6.75
N ALA A 223 -8.52 2.77 -7.11
CA ALA A 223 -8.88 1.38 -6.86
C ALA A 223 -8.97 1.06 -5.35
N VAL A 224 -8.06 1.59 -4.54
CA VAL A 224 -8.10 1.48 -3.08
C VAL A 224 -9.34 2.19 -2.52
N ALA A 225 -9.63 3.41 -2.97
CA ALA A 225 -10.80 4.17 -2.55
C ALA A 225 -12.11 3.47 -2.94
N TYR A 226 -12.19 2.88 -4.14
CA TYR A 226 -13.32 2.04 -4.55
C TYR A 226 -13.56 0.88 -3.58
N CYS A 227 -12.52 0.14 -3.22
CA CYS A 227 -12.64 -0.96 -2.25
C CYS A 227 -13.08 -0.46 -0.88
N ALA A 228 -12.51 0.65 -0.40
CA ALA A 228 -12.85 1.24 0.89
C ALA A 228 -14.32 1.65 0.97
N ARG A 229 -14.85 2.23 -0.09
CA ARG A 229 -16.21 2.79 -0.17
C ARG A 229 -17.28 1.79 -0.65
N ALA A 230 -16.90 0.54 -0.98
CA ALA A 230 -17.87 -0.51 -1.29
C ALA A 230 -18.90 -0.64 -0.16
N SER A 231 -20.16 -0.95 -0.51
CA SER A 231 -21.24 -1.06 0.46
C SER A 231 -20.92 -2.09 1.56
N GLU A 232 -21.45 -1.92 2.76
CA GLU A 232 -21.11 -2.73 3.95
C GLU A 232 -21.27 -4.24 3.75
N ARG A 233 -22.21 -4.67 2.91
CA ARG A 233 -22.40 -6.10 2.56
C ARG A 233 -21.39 -6.63 1.55
N VAL A 234 -20.55 -5.76 0.95
CA VAL A 234 -19.58 -6.13 -0.08
C VAL A 234 -18.19 -6.17 0.52
N ASN A 235 -17.51 -7.28 0.39
CA ASN A 235 -16.07 -7.40 0.59
C ASN A 235 -15.44 -7.71 -0.78
N VAL A 236 -14.73 -6.75 -1.34
CA VAL A 236 -13.85 -7.02 -2.47
C VAL A 236 -12.66 -7.79 -1.92
N GLN A 237 -12.54 -9.07 -2.21
CA GLN A 237 -11.48 -9.89 -1.62
C GLN A 237 -10.12 -9.57 -2.22
N GLU A 238 -10.08 -9.46 -3.55
CA GLU A 238 -8.92 -8.99 -4.29
C GLU A 238 -9.38 -8.13 -5.47
N LEU A 239 -8.66 -7.04 -5.73
CA LEU A 239 -8.83 -6.21 -6.91
C LEU A 239 -7.51 -6.14 -7.68
N LEU A 240 -7.47 -6.80 -8.82
CA LEU A 240 -6.35 -6.80 -9.75
C LEU A 240 -6.49 -5.62 -10.72
N VAL A 241 -5.50 -4.74 -10.76
CA VAL A 241 -5.50 -3.54 -11.60
C VAL A 241 -4.23 -3.52 -12.43
N THR A 242 -4.37 -3.63 -13.76
CA THR A 242 -3.24 -3.57 -14.68
C THR A 242 -3.42 -2.45 -15.70
N PRO A 243 -2.35 -1.84 -16.19
CA PRO A 243 -2.48 -0.94 -17.33
C PRO A 243 -2.92 -1.73 -18.57
N ARG A 244 -3.53 -1.06 -19.53
CA ARG A 244 -3.99 -1.69 -20.78
C ARG A 244 -2.87 -2.39 -21.57
N VAL A 245 -1.64 -1.89 -21.41
CA VAL A 245 -0.42 -2.46 -22.01
C VAL A 245 0.03 -3.76 -21.36
N GLN A 246 -0.50 -4.13 -20.18
CA GLN A 246 -0.11 -5.34 -19.47
C GLN A 246 -1.16 -6.44 -19.63
N SER A 247 -0.78 -7.54 -20.29
CA SER A 247 -1.61 -8.74 -20.44
C SER A 247 -1.10 -9.86 -19.54
N GLY A 248 -2.01 -10.48 -18.79
CA GLY A 248 -1.62 -11.43 -17.75
C GLY A 248 -0.80 -10.73 -16.66
N TYR A 249 0.26 -11.39 -16.17
CA TYR A 249 1.04 -10.83 -15.06
C TYR A 249 2.43 -10.31 -15.46
N THR A 250 2.95 -10.72 -16.61
CA THR A 250 4.36 -10.47 -17.01
C THR A 250 4.52 -9.93 -18.42
N MET A 251 3.48 -9.96 -19.24
CA MET A 251 3.54 -9.49 -20.64
C MET A 251 3.18 -8.01 -20.68
N ILE A 252 4.13 -7.17 -21.12
CA ILE A 252 3.96 -5.71 -21.23
C ILE A 252 4.29 -5.31 -22.67
N ALA A 253 3.31 -4.69 -23.36
CA ALA A 253 3.53 -4.06 -24.66
C ALA A 253 4.37 -2.78 -24.49
N ARG A 254 5.28 -2.53 -25.43
CA ARG A 254 6.19 -1.38 -25.41
C ARG A 254 6.29 -0.75 -26.79
N GLY A 255 6.72 0.51 -26.84
CA GLY A 255 6.90 1.27 -28.07
C GLY A 255 5.59 1.46 -28.84
N PRO A 256 5.62 1.36 -30.19
CA PRO A 256 4.44 1.58 -31.03
C PRO A 256 3.25 0.68 -30.65
N ASP A 257 3.50 -0.51 -30.11
CA ASP A 257 2.43 -1.44 -29.68
C ASP A 257 1.73 -0.96 -28.40
N ALA A 258 2.33 -0.01 -27.68
CA ALA A 258 1.75 0.61 -26.48
C ALA A 258 1.06 1.96 -26.79
N GLU A 259 1.32 2.55 -27.97
CA GLU A 259 0.70 3.82 -28.37
C GLU A 259 -0.82 3.63 -28.56
N GLY A 260 -1.62 4.41 -27.84
CA GLY A 260 -3.08 4.36 -27.91
C GLY A 260 -3.76 3.25 -27.13
N LEU A 261 -3.00 2.46 -26.35
CA LEU A 261 -3.53 1.46 -25.41
C LEU A 261 -3.82 2.04 -23.99
#